data_31c6e3d0f68e1d5855e8ae255e5def43
#
_entry.id   31c6e3d0f68e1d5855e8ae255e5def43
#
_cell.length_a   1.000
_cell.length_b   1.000
_cell.length_c   1.000
_cell.angle_alpha   90.00
_cell.angle_beta   90.00
_cell.angle_gamma   90.00
#
_symmetry.space_group_name_H-M   'P 1'
#
loop_
_entity.id
_entity.type
_entity.pdbx_description
1 polymer ?
#
loop_
_entity_poly.entity_id
_entity_poly.type
_entity_poly.pdbx_seq_one_letter_code
_entity_poly.pdbx_strand_id
1 'polypeptide(L)'
;MDAAKRSIFGYRISDNRGVGPCILAMRMAFRNLKELPKNFKFIADGYSAYPLAAQQFFHEFGDKFKFSITQVIGLTNDDEVSKEFRPYKQMIERLNRTYKVSYRPTNGFDNIDGANYDLALWVAYYNFFRPHKHTGYKVLNEVELLKGAEPLSRKPWNTTVHRTRICRESCLT
;
A
#
# COMPACT_ATOMS: atom_id res chain seq x y z
N MET A 1 -0.25 -0.51 4.19
CA MET A 1 1.21 -0.30 4.12
C MET A 1 1.87 -1.02 5.29
N ASP A 2 2.96 -1.71 5.06
CA ASP A 2 3.79 -2.29 6.12
C ASP A 2 4.64 -1.19 6.77
N ALA A 3 4.60 -1.11 8.09
CA ALA A 3 5.33 -0.09 8.84
C ALA A 3 6.84 -0.32 8.85
N ALA A 4 7.29 -1.58 8.89
CA ALA A 4 8.71 -1.93 8.92
C ALA A 4 9.38 -1.75 7.55
N LYS A 5 8.81 -2.37 6.52
CA LYS A 5 9.35 -2.31 5.15
C LYS A 5 8.92 -1.05 4.39
N ARG A 6 7.89 -0.36 4.84
CA ARG A 6 7.22 0.76 4.16
C ARG A 6 6.64 0.42 2.79
N SER A 7 6.47 -0.86 2.48
CA SER A 7 5.87 -1.31 1.24
C SER A 7 4.34 -1.25 1.29
N ILE A 8 3.72 -1.03 0.14
CA ILE A 8 2.27 -0.93 0.00
C ILE A 8 1.75 -2.32 -0.37
N PHE A 9 0.89 -2.92 0.47
CA PHE A 9 0.32 -4.24 0.23
C PHE A 9 -1.09 -4.20 -0.34
N GLY A 10 -1.86 -3.17 -0.01
CA GLY A 10 -3.22 -3.01 -0.50
C GLY A 10 -3.53 -1.55 -0.76
N TYR A 11 -4.30 -1.30 -1.81
CA TYR A 11 -4.73 0.02 -2.24
C TYR A 11 -6.04 -0.08 -3.01
N ARG A 12 -6.84 0.96 -2.97
CA ARG A 12 -8.08 1.08 -3.75
C ARG A 12 -8.50 2.54 -3.84
N ILE A 13 -8.85 2.99 -5.04
CA ILE A 13 -9.62 4.20 -5.25
C ILE A 13 -11.07 3.78 -5.47
N SER A 14 -11.99 4.46 -4.82
CA SER A 14 -13.41 4.20 -4.91
C SER A 14 -14.18 5.53 -4.90
N ASP A 15 -15.32 5.55 -5.53
CA ASP A 15 -16.29 6.65 -5.54
C ASP A 15 -16.99 6.83 -4.20
N ASN A 16 -16.99 5.81 -3.36
CA ASN A 16 -17.57 5.84 -2.04
C ASN A 16 -16.57 5.42 -0.95
N ARG A 17 -16.83 5.83 0.28
CA ARG A 17 -16.03 5.49 1.47
C ARG A 17 -16.68 4.37 2.29
N GLY A 18 -17.32 3.42 1.66
CA GLY A 18 -18.01 2.32 2.34
C GLY A 18 -17.09 1.24 2.88
N VAL A 19 -17.69 0.24 3.51
CA VAL A 19 -17.02 -0.96 4.05
C VAL A 19 -16.47 -1.83 2.92
N GLY A 20 -17.17 -1.93 1.79
CA GLY A 20 -16.79 -2.75 0.63
C GLY A 20 -15.39 -2.44 0.09
N PRO A 21 -15.08 -1.19 -0.29
CA PRO A 21 -13.72 -0.80 -0.72
C PRO A 21 -12.64 -1.09 0.34
N CYS A 22 -12.97 -0.95 1.62
CA CYS A 22 -12.06 -1.27 2.70
C CYS A 22 -11.72 -2.78 2.74
N ILE A 23 -12.73 -3.64 2.61
CA ILE A 23 -12.55 -5.10 2.53
C ILE A 23 -11.70 -5.49 1.32
N LEU A 24 -11.97 -4.92 0.15
CA LEU A 24 -11.18 -5.19 -1.06
C LEU A 24 -9.70 -4.84 -0.88
N ALA A 25 -9.41 -3.69 -0.27
CA ALA A 25 -8.04 -3.29 0.04
C ALA A 25 -7.37 -4.23 1.07
N MET A 26 -8.12 -4.70 2.08
CA MET A 26 -7.64 -5.69 3.05
C MET A 26 -7.38 -7.05 2.40
N ARG A 27 -8.30 -7.55 1.56
CA ARG A 27 -8.11 -8.79 0.80
C ARG A 27 -6.86 -8.73 -0.08
N MET A 28 -6.64 -7.60 -0.75
CA MET A 28 -5.43 -7.40 -1.53
C MET A 28 -4.17 -7.44 -0.66
N ALA A 29 -4.20 -6.80 0.51
CA ALA A 29 -3.06 -6.77 1.44
C ALA A 29 -2.75 -8.15 2.03
N PHE A 30 -3.76 -8.98 2.28
CA PHE A 30 -3.62 -10.28 2.93
C PHE A 30 -3.58 -11.47 1.97
N ARG A 31 -3.70 -11.22 0.66
CA ARG A 31 -3.84 -12.25 -0.39
C ARG A 31 -2.82 -13.38 -0.30
N ASN A 32 -1.58 -13.08 0.07
CA ASN A 32 -0.49 -14.04 0.12
C ASN A 32 -0.23 -14.59 1.54
N LEU A 33 -1.05 -14.22 2.52
CA LEU A 33 -0.92 -14.69 3.90
C LEU A 33 -1.83 -15.89 4.14
N LYS A 34 -1.29 -16.94 4.76
CA LYS A 34 -2.09 -18.08 5.24
C LYS A 34 -2.77 -17.77 6.56
N GLU A 35 -2.13 -16.94 7.37
CA GLU A 35 -2.60 -16.46 8.67
C GLU A 35 -1.94 -15.11 9.00
N LEU A 36 -2.51 -14.36 9.91
CA LEU A 36 -1.91 -13.11 10.39
C LEU A 36 -0.79 -13.42 11.41
N PRO A 37 0.32 -12.65 11.38
CA PRO A 37 1.36 -12.76 12.40
C PRO A 37 0.79 -12.52 13.81
N LYS A 38 1.32 -13.23 14.82
CA LYS A 38 0.86 -13.10 16.22
C LYS A 38 0.91 -11.66 16.77
N ASN A 39 1.88 -10.87 16.30
CA ASN A 39 2.07 -9.47 16.70
C ASN A 39 1.48 -8.48 15.70
N PHE A 40 0.48 -8.90 14.91
CA PHE A 40 -0.12 -8.03 13.92
C PHE A 40 -0.93 -6.91 14.58
N LYS A 41 -0.60 -5.66 14.25
CA LYS A 41 -1.33 -4.47 14.67
C LYS A 41 -1.84 -3.74 13.42
N PHE A 42 -3.14 -3.47 13.39
CA PHE A 42 -3.75 -2.65 12.33
C PHE A 42 -4.03 -1.25 12.88
N ILE A 43 -3.36 -0.26 12.29
CA ILE A 43 -3.50 1.14 12.72
C ILE A 43 -4.26 1.89 11.63
N ALA A 44 -5.34 2.56 12.02
CA ALA A 44 -6.20 3.31 11.12
C ALA A 44 -6.57 4.67 11.72
N ASP A 45 -7.18 5.53 10.89
CA ASP A 45 -7.86 6.73 11.39
C ASP A 45 -9.20 6.36 12.05
N GLY A 46 -9.90 7.35 12.59
CA GLY A 46 -11.17 7.15 13.30
C GLY A 46 -12.37 6.80 12.43
N TYR A 47 -12.17 6.38 11.18
CA TYR A 47 -13.27 6.07 10.28
C TYR A 47 -13.94 4.74 10.63
N SER A 48 -15.27 4.76 10.81
CA SER A 48 -16.07 3.63 11.30
C SER A 48 -16.12 2.41 10.39
N ALA A 49 -15.80 2.55 9.10
CA ALA A 49 -15.77 1.44 8.16
C ALA A 49 -14.67 0.40 8.47
N TYR A 50 -13.57 0.80 9.09
CA TYR A 50 -12.48 -0.14 9.39
C TYR A 50 -12.86 -1.22 10.42
N PRO A 51 -13.45 -0.89 11.58
CA PRO A 51 -13.93 -1.91 12.52
C PRO A 51 -14.96 -2.85 11.91
N LEU A 52 -15.91 -2.31 11.12
CA LEU A 52 -16.92 -3.12 10.45
C LEU A 52 -16.29 -4.07 9.41
N ALA A 53 -15.32 -3.59 8.63
CA ALA A 53 -14.58 -4.42 7.69
C ALA A 53 -13.80 -5.53 8.41
N ALA A 54 -13.18 -5.24 9.55
CA ALA A 54 -12.47 -6.25 10.33
C ALA A 54 -13.40 -7.32 10.89
N GLN A 55 -14.59 -6.95 11.37
CA GLN A 55 -15.62 -7.90 11.84
C GLN A 55 -16.08 -8.80 10.70
N GLN A 56 -16.37 -8.24 9.53
CA GLN A 56 -16.79 -9.01 8.37
C GLN A 56 -15.66 -9.92 7.87
N PHE A 57 -14.42 -9.45 7.89
CA PHE A 57 -13.26 -10.26 7.52
C PHE A 57 -13.06 -11.43 8.48
N PHE A 58 -13.21 -11.21 9.78
CA PHE A 58 -13.17 -12.27 10.78
C PHE A 58 -14.30 -13.29 10.58
N HIS A 59 -15.52 -12.85 10.31
CA HIS A 59 -16.65 -13.73 10.04
C HIS A 59 -16.43 -14.61 8.80
N GLU A 60 -15.76 -14.07 7.79
CA GLU A 60 -15.52 -14.78 6.51
C GLU A 60 -14.34 -15.76 6.59
N PHE A 61 -13.26 -15.42 7.29
CA PHE A 61 -11.99 -16.17 7.31
C PHE A 61 -11.66 -16.83 8.67
N GLY A 62 -12.46 -16.57 9.71
CA GLY A 62 -12.30 -17.14 11.04
C GLY A 62 -11.11 -16.61 11.83
N ASP A 63 -10.70 -17.36 12.86
CA ASP A 63 -9.69 -16.95 13.84
C ASP A 63 -8.29 -16.66 13.26
N LYS A 64 -7.94 -17.24 12.12
CA LYS A 64 -6.64 -17.02 11.45
C LYS A 64 -6.45 -15.56 11.00
N PHE A 65 -7.55 -14.84 10.78
CA PHE A 65 -7.58 -13.44 10.36
C PHE A 65 -8.26 -12.53 11.37
N LYS A 66 -8.26 -12.93 12.65
CA LYS A 66 -8.76 -12.08 13.72
C LYS A 66 -7.72 -11.03 14.10
N PHE A 67 -8.10 -9.77 14.03
CA PHE A 67 -7.26 -8.65 14.44
C PHE A 67 -8.10 -7.52 15.02
N SER A 68 -7.48 -6.76 15.93
CA SER A 68 -8.05 -5.52 16.45
C SER A 68 -7.50 -4.33 15.66
N ILE A 69 -8.33 -3.28 15.57
CA ILE A 69 -7.92 -2.03 14.93
C ILE A 69 -7.64 -1.01 16.02
N THR A 70 -6.40 -0.49 16.02
CA THR A 70 -6.04 0.66 16.84
C THR A 70 -6.36 1.93 16.06
N GLN A 71 -7.36 2.68 16.49
CA GLN A 71 -7.74 3.94 15.86
C GLN A 71 -6.96 5.09 16.47
N VAL A 72 -6.30 5.88 15.62
CA VAL A 72 -5.59 7.11 15.99
C VAL A 72 -6.35 8.30 15.44
N ILE A 73 -7.12 8.98 16.31
CA ILE A 73 -7.96 10.10 15.93
C ILE A 73 -7.19 11.40 16.15
N GLY A 74 -7.11 12.21 15.10
CA GLY A 74 -6.42 13.50 15.14
C GLY A 74 -4.87 13.40 15.13
N LEU A 75 -4.22 14.54 15.06
CA LEU A 75 -2.75 14.66 15.11
C LEU A 75 -2.28 15.28 16.42
N THR A 76 -3.18 15.85 17.19
CA THR A 76 -2.91 16.68 18.38
C THR A 76 -3.30 16.01 19.70
N ASN A 77 -3.98 14.86 19.66
CA ASN A 77 -4.36 14.14 20.88
C ASN A 77 -3.12 13.68 21.63
N ASP A 78 -3.07 14.03 22.92
CA ASP A 78 -1.91 13.77 23.80
C ASP A 78 -2.02 12.51 24.64
N ASP A 79 -3.02 11.64 24.32
CA ASP A 79 -3.14 10.33 24.92
C ASP A 79 -1.94 9.41 24.56
N GLU A 80 -1.59 8.49 25.43
CA GLU A 80 -0.42 7.61 25.26
C GLU A 80 -0.52 6.77 24.00
N VAL A 81 -1.71 6.27 23.66
CA VAL A 81 -1.96 5.48 22.44
C VAL A 81 -1.68 6.31 21.20
N SER A 82 -2.20 7.54 21.13
CA SER A 82 -1.95 8.44 20.00
C SER A 82 -0.47 8.81 19.88
N LYS A 83 0.24 9.00 20.98
CA LYS A 83 1.69 9.28 20.97
C LYS A 83 2.47 8.09 20.41
N GLU A 84 2.16 6.86 20.83
CA GLU A 84 2.82 5.64 20.34
C GLU A 84 2.60 5.43 18.85
N PHE A 85 1.36 5.59 18.36
CA PHE A 85 0.99 5.23 16.99
C PHE A 85 1.00 6.39 15.98
N ARG A 86 1.18 7.64 16.42
CA ARG A 86 1.27 8.83 15.56
C ARG A 86 2.33 8.72 14.44
N PRO A 87 3.54 8.18 14.68
CA PRO A 87 4.54 8.03 13.62
C PRO A 87 4.05 7.18 12.44
N TYR A 88 3.27 6.13 12.71
CA TYR A 88 2.72 5.26 11.67
C TYR A 88 1.64 5.96 10.84
N LYS A 89 0.77 6.74 11.50
CA LYS A 89 -0.21 7.58 10.81
C LYS A 89 0.47 8.61 9.91
N GLN A 90 1.48 9.31 10.41
CA GLN A 90 2.26 10.28 9.63
C GLN A 90 2.94 9.64 8.41
N MET A 91 3.32 8.37 8.52
CA MET A 91 3.92 7.61 7.42
C MET A 91 2.92 7.44 6.26
N ILE A 92 1.67 7.08 6.55
CA ILE A 92 0.59 6.98 5.55
C ILE A 92 0.25 8.35 4.97
N GLU A 93 0.19 9.40 5.79
CA GLU A 93 -0.08 10.75 5.31
C GLU A 93 1.01 11.26 4.36
N ARG A 94 2.29 10.98 4.65
CA ARG A 94 3.41 11.29 3.76
C ARG A 94 3.32 10.51 2.45
N LEU A 95 2.95 9.23 2.51
CA LEU A 95 2.72 8.40 1.34
C LEU A 95 1.62 9.00 0.45
N ASN A 96 0.46 9.30 1.03
CA ASN A 96 -0.66 9.91 0.32
C ASN A 96 -0.28 11.25 -0.30
N ARG A 97 0.51 12.06 0.42
CA ARG A 97 1.03 13.33 -0.11
C ARG A 97 1.94 13.11 -1.31
N THR A 98 2.81 12.10 -1.26
CA THR A 98 3.71 11.76 -2.36
C THR A 98 2.93 11.33 -3.60
N TYR A 99 1.89 10.50 -3.45
CA TYR A 99 1.02 10.11 -4.55
C TYR A 99 0.26 11.32 -5.12
N LYS A 100 -0.29 12.19 -4.27
CA LYS A 100 -1.00 13.40 -4.71
C LYS A 100 -0.15 14.32 -5.59
N VAL A 101 1.13 14.44 -5.30
CA VAL A 101 2.06 15.21 -6.15
C VAL A 101 2.24 14.53 -7.51
N SER A 102 2.23 13.20 -7.56
CA SER A 102 2.40 12.44 -8.80
C SER A 102 1.23 12.60 -9.77
N TYR A 103 -0.02 12.54 -9.29
CA TYR A 103 -1.18 12.60 -10.19
C TYR A 103 -1.73 14.03 -10.44
N ARG A 104 -1.41 15.01 -9.61
CA ARG A 104 -1.89 16.39 -9.80
C ARG A 104 -1.64 16.96 -11.21
N PRO A 105 -0.48 16.71 -11.85
CA PRO A 105 -0.23 17.22 -13.19
C PRO A 105 -1.14 16.62 -14.28
N THR A 106 -1.84 15.52 -14.00
CA THR A 106 -2.73 14.86 -14.97
C THR A 106 -4.11 15.52 -15.09
N ASN A 107 -4.39 16.56 -14.28
CA ASN A 107 -5.68 17.25 -14.20
C ASN A 107 -6.89 16.37 -13.84
N GLY A 108 -6.63 15.20 -13.23
CA GLY A 108 -7.64 14.24 -12.80
C GLY A 108 -7.74 13.01 -13.71
N PHE A 109 -8.80 12.26 -13.54
CA PHE A 109 -9.07 11.02 -14.27
C PHE A 109 -10.49 11.05 -14.80
N ASP A 110 -10.71 10.60 -16.03
CA ASP A 110 -12.02 10.53 -16.66
C ASP A 110 -12.93 9.48 -16.01
N ASN A 111 -12.34 8.44 -15.44
CA ASN A 111 -13.09 7.37 -14.80
C ASN A 111 -12.28 6.73 -13.66
N ILE A 112 -12.99 5.94 -12.85
CA ILE A 112 -12.42 5.30 -11.66
C ILE A 112 -11.43 4.19 -12.01
N ASP A 113 -11.59 3.53 -13.14
CA ASP A 113 -10.69 2.47 -13.59
C ASP A 113 -9.35 3.07 -14.01
N GLY A 114 -9.37 4.19 -14.75
CA GLY A 114 -8.15 4.95 -15.07
C GLY A 114 -7.39 5.37 -13.83
N ALA A 115 -8.09 5.87 -12.80
CA ALA A 115 -7.49 6.21 -11.52
C ALA A 115 -6.88 5.00 -10.81
N ASN A 116 -7.55 3.84 -10.83
CA ASN A 116 -7.02 2.61 -10.23
C ASN A 116 -5.80 2.07 -11.00
N TYR A 117 -5.77 2.18 -12.35
CA TYR A 117 -4.60 1.80 -13.14
C TYR A 117 -3.40 2.70 -12.86
N ASP A 118 -3.61 4.02 -12.78
CA ASP A 118 -2.53 4.96 -12.40
C ASP A 118 -1.99 4.64 -11.01
N LEU A 119 -2.87 4.41 -10.04
CA LEU A 119 -2.47 4.03 -8.70
C LEU A 119 -1.71 2.71 -8.69
N ALA A 120 -2.12 1.72 -9.49
CA ALA A 120 -1.43 0.43 -9.59
C ALA A 120 0.00 0.59 -10.13
N LEU A 121 0.17 1.36 -11.19
CA LEU A 121 1.49 1.68 -11.75
C LEU A 121 2.35 2.45 -10.76
N TRP A 122 1.78 3.44 -10.08
CA TRP A 122 2.51 4.20 -9.07
C TRP A 122 2.94 3.32 -7.89
N VAL A 123 2.09 2.41 -7.41
CA VAL A 123 2.43 1.47 -6.34
C VAL A 123 3.53 0.50 -6.78
N ALA A 124 3.48 0.00 -8.03
CA ALA A 124 4.54 -0.83 -8.59
C ALA A 124 5.87 -0.07 -8.63
N TYR A 125 5.86 1.17 -9.14
CA TYR A 125 7.03 2.04 -9.11
C TYR A 125 7.55 2.26 -7.69
N TYR A 126 6.66 2.62 -6.76
CA TYR A 126 7.00 2.90 -5.37
C TYR A 126 7.66 1.70 -4.68
N ASN A 127 7.10 0.49 -4.85
CA ASN A 127 7.56 -0.71 -4.16
C ASN A 127 8.83 -1.33 -4.79
N PHE A 128 8.95 -1.31 -6.11
CA PHE A 128 9.93 -2.13 -6.81
C PHE A 128 11.01 -1.35 -7.58
N PHE A 129 10.78 -0.08 -7.84
CA PHE A 129 11.69 0.69 -8.70
C PHE A 129 12.25 1.94 -8.01
N ARG A 130 11.49 2.56 -7.13
CA ARG A 130 11.91 3.77 -6.44
C ARG A 130 12.96 3.46 -5.38
N PRO A 131 14.13 4.14 -5.38
CA PRO A 131 15.08 4.07 -4.26
C PRO A 131 14.54 4.85 -3.05
N HIS A 132 14.69 4.27 -1.86
CA HIS A 132 14.21 4.87 -0.62
C HIS A 132 15.37 5.16 0.35
N LYS A 133 15.40 6.38 0.89
CA LYS A 133 16.43 6.78 1.88
C LYS A 133 16.43 5.83 3.10
N HIS A 134 15.27 5.36 3.51
CA HIS A 134 15.08 4.42 4.62
C HIS A 134 15.83 3.09 4.43
N THR A 135 15.99 2.61 3.20
CA THR A 135 16.70 1.37 2.86
C THR A 135 18.13 1.61 2.35
N GLY A 136 18.69 2.80 2.60
CA GLY A 136 20.00 3.17 2.03
C GLY A 136 19.97 3.33 0.52
N TYR A 137 18.88 3.90 -0.01
CA TYR A 137 18.62 4.11 -1.45
C TYR A 137 18.45 2.81 -2.26
N LYS A 138 18.08 1.71 -1.59
CA LYS A 138 17.61 0.49 -2.26
C LYS A 138 16.10 0.53 -2.46
N VAL A 139 15.58 -0.36 -3.30
CA VAL A 139 14.14 -0.58 -3.48
C VAL A 139 13.55 -1.28 -2.26
N LEU A 140 12.23 -1.14 -2.04
CA LEU A 140 11.56 -1.77 -0.89
C LEU A 140 11.41 -3.28 -1.06
N ASN A 141 11.09 -3.73 -2.27
CA ASN A 141 10.93 -5.14 -2.61
C ASN A 141 11.84 -5.48 -3.78
N GLU A 142 12.75 -6.42 -3.57
CA GLU A 142 13.61 -6.93 -4.63
C GLU A 142 12.84 -7.95 -5.47
N VAL A 143 12.93 -7.81 -6.79
CA VAL A 143 12.45 -8.81 -7.74
C VAL A 143 13.64 -9.64 -8.19
N GLU A 144 13.55 -10.96 -8.12
CA GLU A 144 14.67 -11.85 -8.38
C GLU A 144 15.27 -11.65 -9.78
N LEU A 145 14.41 -11.47 -10.79
CA LEU A 145 14.78 -11.16 -12.16
C LEU A 145 15.55 -9.84 -12.35
N LEU A 146 15.48 -8.96 -11.35
CA LEU A 146 16.15 -7.65 -11.36
C LEU A 146 17.37 -7.63 -10.45
N LYS A 147 17.70 -8.72 -9.75
CA LYS A 147 18.93 -8.82 -8.94
C LYS A 147 20.16 -8.60 -9.83
N GLY A 148 21.05 -7.74 -9.39
CA GLY A 148 22.22 -7.34 -10.15
C GLY A 148 21.96 -6.29 -11.26
N ALA A 149 20.73 -5.86 -11.46
CA ALA A 149 20.45 -4.74 -12.34
C ALA A 149 20.78 -3.41 -11.63
N GLU A 150 21.48 -2.53 -12.36
CA GLU A 150 21.73 -1.17 -11.84
C GLU A 150 20.44 -0.41 -11.55
N PRO A 151 20.44 0.53 -10.59
CA PRO A 151 19.28 1.37 -10.29
C PRO A 151 18.73 2.05 -11.55
N LEU A 152 17.42 2.10 -11.68
CA LEU A 152 16.72 2.70 -12.82
C LEU A 152 17.09 4.15 -13.13
N SER A 153 17.58 4.89 -12.12
CA SER A 153 18.05 6.26 -12.28
C SER A 153 19.25 6.42 -13.22
N ARG A 154 19.92 5.32 -13.57
CA ARG A 154 21.09 5.32 -14.46
C ARG A 154 20.88 4.64 -15.81
N LYS A 155 19.67 4.10 -16.07
CA LYS A 155 19.39 3.40 -17.33
C LYS A 155 18.50 4.21 -18.26
N PRO A 156 18.78 4.25 -19.58
CA PRO A 156 17.92 4.93 -20.55
C PRO A 156 16.53 4.26 -20.60
N TRP A 157 15.50 5.05 -20.82
CA TRP A 157 14.08 4.66 -20.85
C TRP A 157 13.75 3.40 -21.67
N ASN A 158 14.50 3.16 -22.74
CA ASN A 158 14.30 2.01 -23.64
C ASN A 158 14.49 0.65 -22.96
N THR A 159 15.34 0.57 -21.92
CA THR A 159 15.57 -0.69 -21.18
C THR A 159 14.43 -0.98 -20.19
N THR A 160 13.76 0.06 -19.72
CA THR A 160 12.63 -0.06 -18.76
C THR A 160 11.38 -0.61 -19.44
N VAL A 161 11.10 -0.17 -20.67
CA VAL A 161 9.92 -0.63 -21.44
C VAL A 161 10.05 -2.11 -21.82
N HIS A 162 11.26 -2.56 -22.15
CA HIS A 162 11.48 -3.98 -22.50
C HIS A 162 11.29 -4.92 -21.28
N ARG A 163 11.66 -4.47 -20.08
CA ARG A 163 11.53 -5.27 -18.85
C ARG A 163 10.09 -5.35 -18.29
N THR A 164 9.30 -4.30 -18.45
CA THR A 164 7.88 -4.34 -18.12
C THR A 164 7.08 -5.27 -19.05
N ARG A 165 7.53 -5.48 -20.27
CA ARG A 165 6.94 -6.46 -21.21
C ARG A 165 7.16 -7.91 -20.74
N ILE A 166 8.36 -8.23 -20.25
CA ILE A 166 8.69 -9.57 -19.72
C ILE A 166 7.86 -9.91 -18.47
N CYS A 167 7.62 -8.94 -17.58
CA CYS A 167 6.72 -9.16 -16.44
C CYS A 167 5.26 -9.39 -16.82
N ARG A 168 4.80 -8.89 -17.99
CA ARG A 168 3.43 -9.13 -18.48
C ARG A 168 3.25 -10.55 -19.02
N GLU A 169 4.24 -11.10 -19.68
CA GLU A 169 4.18 -12.45 -20.25
C GLU A 169 4.29 -13.56 -19.20
N SER A 170 5.00 -13.32 -18.09
CA SER A 170 5.10 -14.27 -16.98
C SER A 170 3.93 -14.25 -15.98
N CYS A 171 3.01 -13.27 -16.08
CA CYS A 171 1.80 -13.22 -15.26
C CYS A 171 0.56 -13.81 -15.96
N LEU A 172 0.67 -14.29 -17.21
CA LEU A 172 -0.41 -14.84 -18.02
C LEU A 172 -0.26 -16.37 -18.28
N THR A 173 0.70 -17.01 -17.66
CA THR A 173 0.83 -18.47 -17.55
C THR A 173 0.72 -18.88 -16.08
#